data_6480469d6c3daae5b481ccae8e4e814c
#
_entry.id   6480469d6c3daae5b481ccae8e4e814c
#
_cell.length_a   1.000
_cell.length_b   1.000
_cell.length_c   1.000
_cell.angle_alpha   90.00
_cell.angle_beta   90.00
_cell.angle_gamma   90.00
#
_symmetry.space_group_name_H-M   'P 1'
#
loop_
_entity.id
_entity.type
_entity.pdbx_description
1 polymer ?
#
loop_
_entity_poly.entity_id
_entity_poly.type
_entity_poly.pdbx_seq_one_letter_code
_entity_poly.pdbx_strand_id
1 'polypeptide(L)'
;YTSIYPDIIDNMCKPNLAKAFPEMKVNWFQGGTEKVVTKITGEMKANKVGTDVLMVADPSYYLKLDKEGWLMPYKSKEHNNVIADKAENGAWYAVRVCNMIIAYNADKLKAEDAPKSWQELTDPKWKGKIAMPNPMLSGTAYVAVGALADKFGWEYFDKLKANGIRVES
;
A
#
# COMPACT_ATOMS: atom_id res chain seq x y z
N TYR A 1 -14.26 1.74 -1.51
CA TYR A 1 -13.25 1.21 -2.44
C TYR A 1 -11.99 0.86 -1.65
N THR A 2 -11.35 -0.27 -1.96
CA THR A 2 -10.23 -0.74 -1.13
C THR A 2 -9.21 -1.56 -1.90
N SER A 3 -7.94 -1.48 -1.44
CA SER A 3 -6.86 -2.38 -1.85
C SER A 3 -6.56 -3.47 -0.80
N ILE A 4 -7.42 -3.62 0.22
CA ILE A 4 -7.31 -4.73 1.18
C ILE A 4 -7.58 -6.05 0.46
N TYR A 5 -6.88 -7.10 0.86
CA TYR A 5 -7.02 -8.44 0.26
C TYR A 5 -8.44 -9.01 0.45
N PRO A 6 -8.98 -9.72 -0.55
CA PRO A 6 -10.35 -10.26 -0.52
C PRO A 6 -10.64 -11.13 0.69
N ASP A 7 -9.71 -11.99 1.09
CA ASP A 7 -9.84 -12.87 2.26
C ASP A 7 -9.99 -12.10 3.58
N ILE A 8 -9.30 -10.97 3.72
CA ILE A 8 -9.47 -10.07 4.89
C ILE A 8 -10.85 -9.40 4.86
N ILE A 9 -11.30 -8.97 3.68
CA ILE A 9 -12.64 -8.40 3.53
C ILE A 9 -13.70 -9.43 3.92
N ASP A 10 -13.60 -10.64 3.40
CA ASP A 10 -14.62 -11.67 3.56
C ASP A 10 -14.62 -12.28 4.97
N ASN A 11 -13.43 -12.53 5.55
CA ASN A 11 -13.31 -13.23 6.82
C ASN A 11 -13.25 -12.31 8.04
N MET A 12 -12.94 -11.03 7.87
CA MET A 12 -12.82 -10.08 8.97
C MET A 12 -13.73 -8.86 8.81
N CYS A 13 -13.64 -8.12 7.68
CA CYS A 13 -14.35 -6.86 7.57
C CYS A 13 -15.86 -7.06 7.52
N LYS A 14 -16.36 -7.90 6.62
CA LYS A 14 -17.80 -8.15 6.46
C LYS A 14 -18.49 -8.67 7.74
N PRO A 15 -17.98 -9.73 8.42
CA PRO A 15 -18.60 -10.22 9.63
C PRO A 15 -18.62 -9.21 10.77
N ASN A 16 -17.51 -8.46 10.96
CA ASN A 16 -17.43 -7.46 12.02
C ASN A 16 -18.34 -6.26 11.76
N LEU A 17 -18.43 -5.80 10.49
CA LEU A 17 -19.34 -4.72 10.11
C LEU A 17 -20.81 -5.16 10.28
N ALA A 18 -21.18 -6.35 9.83
CA ALA A 18 -22.55 -6.88 10.01
C ALA A 18 -22.92 -7.00 11.49
N LYS A 19 -21.97 -7.38 12.35
CA LYS A 19 -22.21 -7.44 13.81
C LYS A 19 -22.35 -6.06 14.43
N ALA A 20 -21.50 -5.11 14.05
CA ALA A 20 -21.48 -3.78 14.65
C ALA A 20 -22.61 -2.87 14.10
N PHE A 21 -22.99 -3.07 12.83
CA PHE A 21 -23.94 -2.24 12.10
C PHE A 21 -24.89 -3.10 11.26
N PRO A 22 -25.81 -3.86 11.89
CA PRO A 22 -26.64 -4.86 11.18
C PRO A 22 -27.55 -4.25 10.12
N GLU A 23 -27.95 -2.99 10.26
CA GLU A 23 -28.80 -2.29 9.30
C GLU A 23 -28.00 -1.67 8.13
N MET A 24 -26.66 -1.69 8.17
CA MET A 24 -25.82 -1.07 7.17
C MET A 24 -25.54 -2.03 6.02
N LYS A 25 -25.92 -1.65 4.80
CA LYS A 25 -25.52 -2.35 3.58
C LYS A 25 -24.21 -1.77 3.04
N VAL A 26 -23.13 -2.54 3.09
CA VAL A 26 -21.81 -2.14 2.60
C VAL A 26 -21.52 -2.80 1.26
N ASN A 27 -21.28 -2.00 0.22
CA ASN A 27 -20.84 -2.46 -1.09
C ASN A 27 -19.32 -2.30 -1.22
N TRP A 28 -18.67 -3.28 -1.82
CA TRP A 28 -17.22 -3.33 -1.93
C TRP A 28 -16.76 -3.26 -3.39
N PHE A 29 -15.82 -2.37 -3.68
CA PHE A 29 -14.99 -2.46 -4.88
C PHE A 29 -13.56 -2.72 -4.42
N GLN A 30 -13.01 -3.89 -4.80
CA GLN A 30 -11.67 -4.34 -4.43
C GLN A 30 -10.76 -4.36 -5.67
N GLY A 31 -9.51 -3.93 -5.49
CA GLY A 31 -8.47 -4.00 -6.50
C GLY A 31 -7.14 -3.55 -5.92
N GLY A 32 -6.04 -3.75 -6.64
CA GLY A 32 -4.76 -3.15 -6.27
C GLY A 32 -4.88 -1.62 -6.17
N THR A 33 -3.97 -0.99 -5.41
CA THR A 33 -4.01 0.46 -5.14
C THR A 33 -4.17 1.26 -6.43
N GLU A 34 -3.36 0.98 -7.46
CA GLU A 34 -3.40 1.72 -8.72
C GLU A 34 -4.74 1.56 -9.46
N LYS A 35 -5.34 0.39 -9.42
CA LYS A 35 -6.67 0.15 -10.01
C LYS A 35 -7.75 0.98 -9.31
N VAL A 36 -7.70 1.03 -7.98
CA VAL A 36 -8.65 1.82 -7.17
C VAL A 36 -8.43 3.31 -7.42
N VAL A 37 -7.19 3.78 -7.41
CA VAL A 37 -6.83 5.18 -7.67
C VAL A 37 -7.25 5.61 -9.09
N THR A 38 -7.00 4.78 -10.09
CA THR A 38 -7.43 5.06 -11.48
C THR A 38 -8.95 5.19 -11.57
N LYS A 39 -9.69 4.28 -10.93
CA LYS A 39 -11.16 4.32 -10.93
C LYS A 39 -11.68 5.60 -10.28
N ILE A 40 -11.25 5.90 -9.06
CA ILE A 40 -11.75 7.10 -8.35
C ILE A 40 -11.33 8.39 -9.06
N THR A 41 -10.14 8.45 -9.64
CA THR A 41 -9.68 9.60 -10.44
C THR A 41 -10.56 9.81 -11.68
N GLY A 42 -11.00 8.75 -12.34
CA GLY A 42 -11.94 8.82 -13.45
C GLY A 42 -13.31 9.32 -13.01
N GLU A 43 -13.81 8.84 -11.87
CA GLU A 43 -15.08 9.30 -11.27
C GLU A 43 -15.04 10.77 -10.85
N MET A 44 -13.92 11.23 -10.27
CA MET A 44 -13.69 12.63 -9.91
C MET A 44 -13.72 13.53 -11.15
N LYS A 45 -13.05 13.14 -12.24
CA LYS A 45 -13.09 13.88 -13.51
C LYS A 45 -14.50 13.97 -14.10
N ALA A 46 -15.31 12.93 -13.90
CA ALA A 46 -16.71 12.90 -14.32
C ALA A 46 -17.66 13.59 -13.33
N ASN A 47 -17.16 14.09 -12.21
CA ASN A 47 -17.92 14.64 -11.08
C ASN A 47 -19.02 13.67 -10.57
N LYS A 48 -18.69 12.37 -10.53
CA LYS A 48 -19.59 11.27 -10.11
C LYS A 48 -18.84 10.26 -9.26
N VAL A 49 -18.33 10.69 -8.10
CA VAL A 49 -17.64 9.81 -7.16
C VAL A 49 -18.64 8.84 -6.53
N GLY A 50 -18.42 7.54 -6.71
CA GLY A 50 -19.28 6.47 -6.23
C GLY A 50 -18.78 5.75 -4.97
N THR A 51 -17.91 6.39 -4.19
CA THR A 51 -17.40 5.81 -2.96
C THR A 51 -17.55 6.76 -1.78
N ASP A 52 -18.01 6.22 -0.64
CA ASP A 52 -18.08 6.93 0.63
C ASP A 52 -16.79 6.75 1.45
N VAL A 53 -16.09 5.61 1.29
CA VAL A 53 -14.87 5.28 2.03
C VAL A 53 -13.80 4.74 1.09
N LEU A 54 -12.60 5.28 1.20
CA LEU A 54 -11.43 4.87 0.44
C LEU A 54 -10.37 4.28 1.38
N MET A 55 -9.86 3.08 1.06
CA MET A 55 -8.76 2.44 1.78
C MET A 55 -7.72 1.89 0.80
N VAL A 56 -6.64 2.63 0.59
CA VAL A 56 -5.51 2.25 -0.29
C VAL A 56 -4.17 2.39 0.43
N ALA A 57 -3.14 1.72 -0.06
CA ALA A 57 -1.84 1.64 0.60
C ALA A 57 -0.89 2.79 0.25
N ASP A 58 -1.36 3.85 -0.41
CA ASP A 58 -0.55 5.01 -0.77
C ASP A 58 -0.93 6.23 0.09
N PRO A 59 -0.13 6.61 1.10
CA PRO A 59 -0.41 7.78 1.93
C PRO A 59 -0.33 9.11 1.15
N SER A 60 0.49 9.19 0.11
CA SER A 60 0.64 10.41 -0.68
C SER A 60 -0.65 10.78 -1.43
N TYR A 61 -1.44 9.77 -1.79
CA TYR A 61 -2.72 9.98 -2.42
C TYR A 61 -3.74 10.67 -1.50
N TYR A 62 -3.77 10.31 -0.21
CA TYR A 62 -4.64 10.99 0.77
C TYR A 62 -4.21 12.43 1.01
N LEU A 63 -2.91 12.69 1.10
CA LEU A 63 -2.39 14.07 1.21
C LEU A 63 -2.81 14.92 0.01
N LYS A 64 -2.78 14.35 -1.18
CA LYS A 64 -3.26 15.00 -2.40
C LYS A 64 -4.77 15.28 -2.34
N LEU A 65 -5.58 14.27 -2.00
CA LEU A 65 -7.04 14.39 -1.91
C LEU A 65 -7.46 15.41 -0.85
N ASP A 66 -6.79 15.45 0.29
CA ASP A 66 -7.04 16.42 1.37
C ASP A 66 -6.72 17.85 0.89
N LYS A 67 -5.57 18.05 0.28
CA LYS A 67 -5.16 19.34 -0.29
C LYS A 67 -6.12 19.85 -1.36
N GLU A 68 -6.68 18.94 -2.17
CA GLU A 68 -7.63 19.26 -3.24
C GLU A 68 -9.10 19.36 -2.75
N GLY A 69 -9.36 19.13 -1.45
CA GLY A 69 -10.70 19.25 -0.84
C GLY A 69 -11.65 18.10 -1.18
N TRP A 70 -11.12 16.93 -1.57
CA TRP A 70 -11.94 15.76 -1.89
C TRP A 70 -12.29 14.91 -0.66
N LEU A 71 -11.62 15.11 0.46
CA LEU A 71 -11.89 14.38 1.70
C LEU A 71 -12.78 15.19 2.63
N MET A 72 -13.81 14.55 3.14
CA MET A 72 -14.68 15.15 4.17
C MET A 72 -14.01 14.99 5.55
N PRO A 73 -13.71 16.07 6.27
CA PRO A 73 -13.21 15.99 7.63
C PRO A 73 -14.22 15.28 8.53
N TYR A 74 -13.79 14.20 9.17
CA TYR A 74 -14.58 13.48 10.16
C TYR A 74 -13.71 13.04 11.33
N LYS A 75 -13.77 13.79 12.42
CA LYS A 75 -13.02 13.48 13.61
C LYS A 75 -13.70 12.33 14.36
N SER A 76 -13.17 11.12 14.16
CA SER A 76 -13.64 9.91 14.82
C SER A 76 -13.59 10.05 16.36
N LYS A 77 -14.46 9.36 17.08
CA LYS A 77 -14.38 9.24 18.55
C LYS A 77 -13.04 8.64 19.00
N GLU A 78 -12.44 7.80 18.15
CA GLU A 78 -11.14 7.16 18.39
C GLU A 78 -9.94 8.00 17.93
N HIS A 79 -10.15 9.24 17.48
CA HIS A 79 -9.10 10.09 16.90
C HIS A 79 -7.84 10.15 17.78
N ASN A 80 -8.01 10.32 19.09
CA ASN A 80 -6.89 10.43 20.03
C ASN A 80 -6.24 9.07 20.34
N ASN A 81 -6.93 7.96 20.09
CA ASN A 81 -6.43 6.61 20.32
C ASN A 81 -5.68 6.05 19.10
N VAL A 82 -5.79 6.68 17.92
CA VAL A 82 -5.01 6.30 16.75
C VAL A 82 -3.59 6.80 16.89
N ILE A 83 -2.65 5.89 17.09
CA ILE A 83 -1.21 6.17 17.27
C ILE A 83 -0.45 6.29 15.95
N ALA A 84 -1.02 5.79 14.85
CA ALA A 84 -0.46 5.90 13.51
C ALA A 84 -0.77 7.29 12.89
N ASP A 85 -0.19 7.56 11.72
CA ASP A 85 -0.39 8.82 11.01
C ASP A 85 -1.88 9.08 10.73
N LYS A 86 -2.26 10.34 10.85
CA LYS A 86 -3.63 10.82 10.61
C LYS A 86 -3.63 12.31 10.30
N ALA A 87 -4.67 12.78 9.65
CA ALA A 87 -4.91 14.22 9.51
C ALA A 87 -5.46 14.81 10.82
N GLU A 88 -4.99 15.97 11.23
CA GLU A 88 -5.47 16.67 12.43
C GLU A 88 -6.97 17.02 12.37
N ASN A 89 -7.47 17.32 11.18
CA ASN A 89 -8.88 17.58 10.93
C ASN A 89 -9.73 16.30 10.83
N GLY A 90 -9.12 15.09 10.87
CA GLY A 90 -9.79 13.81 10.74
C GLY A 90 -10.16 13.43 9.31
N ALA A 91 -9.62 14.09 8.30
CA ALA A 91 -9.93 13.78 6.89
C ALA A 91 -9.43 12.40 6.45
N TRP A 92 -8.40 11.89 7.09
CA TRP A 92 -7.89 10.52 6.86
C TRP A 92 -7.19 9.95 8.10
N TYR A 93 -7.10 8.63 8.15
CA TYR A 93 -6.45 7.86 9.22
C TYR A 93 -5.67 6.69 8.64
N ALA A 94 -4.46 6.45 9.14
CA ALA A 94 -3.76 5.20 8.90
C ALA A 94 -4.36 4.11 9.81
N VAL A 95 -5.04 3.14 9.20
CA VAL A 95 -5.69 2.02 9.91
C VAL A 95 -4.83 0.76 9.95
N ARG A 96 -3.75 0.73 9.17
CA ARG A 96 -2.82 -0.39 9.05
C ARG A 96 -1.45 0.09 8.60
N VAL A 97 -0.40 -0.47 9.19
CA VAL A 97 0.99 -0.30 8.74
C VAL A 97 1.40 -1.55 7.96
N CYS A 98 1.90 -1.36 6.74
CA CYS A 98 2.45 -2.43 5.91
C CYS A 98 3.94 -2.22 5.72
N ASN A 99 4.75 -3.05 6.37
CA ASN A 99 6.20 -2.97 6.24
C ASN A 99 6.65 -3.73 4.98
N MET A 100 7.45 -3.07 4.14
CA MET A 100 8.20 -3.77 3.10
C MET A 100 9.46 -4.35 3.74
N ILE A 101 9.64 -5.66 3.57
CA ILE A 101 10.76 -6.40 4.15
C ILE A 101 11.51 -7.18 3.08
N ILE A 102 12.75 -7.56 3.39
CA ILE A 102 13.49 -8.56 2.63
C ILE A 102 13.11 -9.93 3.20
N ALA A 103 12.57 -10.80 2.37
CA ALA A 103 12.30 -12.19 2.71
C ALA A 103 13.19 -13.12 1.89
N TYR A 104 13.56 -14.26 2.44
CA TYR A 104 14.35 -15.26 1.74
C TYR A 104 13.79 -16.68 1.98
N ASN A 105 14.06 -17.58 1.04
CA ASN A 105 13.67 -18.98 1.16
C ASN A 105 14.68 -19.69 2.08
N ALA A 106 14.24 -20.09 3.28
CA ALA A 106 15.07 -20.72 4.30
C ALA A 106 15.57 -22.14 3.91
N ASP A 107 14.91 -22.80 2.96
CA ASP A 107 15.36 -24.11 2.44
C ASP A 107 16.55 -23.98 1.48
N LYS A 108 16.76 -22.77 0.92
CA LYS A 108 17.79 -22.50 -0.09
C LYS A 108 18.91 -21.59 0.38
N LEU A 109 18.67 -20.82 1.45
CA LEU A 109 19.62 -19.83 1.94
C LEU A 109 19.62 -19.85 3.47
N LYS A 110 20.80 -19.96 4.06
CA LYS A 110 20.95 -19.85 5.50
C LYS A 110 20.78 -18.41 5.96
N ALA A 111 20.32 -18.21 7.19
CA ALA A 111 20.10 -16.87 7.76
C ALA A 111 21.38 -16.01 7.81
N GLU A 112 22.54 -16.65 8.04
CA GLU A 112 23.86 -16.00 8.05
C GLU A 112 24.27 -15.44 6.69
N ASP A 113 23.81 -16.06 5.60
CA ASP A 113 24.12 -15.70 4.20
C ASP A 113 23.08 -14.77 3.60
N ALA A 114 21.93 -14.60 4.25
CA ALA A 114 20.83 -13.75 3.77
C ALA A 114 21.23 -12.27 3.77
N PRO A 115 20.73 -11.47 2.81
CA PRO A 115 21.00 -10.04 2.76
C PRO A 115 20.44 -9.34 4.00
N LYS A 116 21.27 -8.52 4.66
CA LYS A 116 20.95 -7.82 5.91
C LYS A 116 20.54 -6.36 5.69
N SER A 117 20.65 -5.89 4.46
CA SER A 117 20.27 -4.52 4.09
C SER A 117 19.75 -4.45 2.67
N TRP A 118 18.98 -3.41 2.39
CA TRP A 118 18.52 -3.11 1.04
C TRP A 118 19.69 -2.89 0.08
N GLN A 119 20.77 -2.26 0.55
CA GLN A 119 21.94 -1.99 -0.28
C GLN A 119 22.67 -3.27 -0.70
N GLU A 120 22.72 -4.29 0.15
CA GLU A 120 23.33 -5.57 -0.19
C GLU A 120 22.65 -6.29 -1.37
N LEU A 121 21.38 -5.98 -1.66
CA LEU A 121 20.69 -6.55 -2.82
C LEU A 121 21.31 -6.13 -4.16
N THR A 122 22.12 -5.07 -4.18
CA THR A 122 22.85 -4.64 -5.38
C THR A 122 24.14 -5.43 -5.63
N ASP A 123 24.57 -6.28 -4.68
CA ASP A 123 25.74 -7.12 -4.85
C ASP A 123 25.54 -8.12 -6.00
N PRO A 124 26.51 -8.30 -6.91
CA PRO A 124 26.46 -9.28 -8.00
C PRO A 124 26.18 -10.74 -7.56
N LYS A 125 26.48 -11.11 -6.31
CA LYS A 125 26.15 -12.45 -5.77
C LYS A 125 24.64 -12.77 -5.82
N TRP A 126 23.79 -11.74 -5.90
CA TRP A 126 22.35 -11.86 -5.96
C TRP A 126 21.79 -11.88 -7.40
N LYS A 127 22.67 -11.89 -8.41
CA LYS A 127 22.23 -11.89 -9.81
C LYS A 127 21.28 -13.04 -10.12
N GLY A 128 20.10 -12.70 -10.65
CA GLY A 128 19.03 -13.64 -11.00
C GLY A 128 18.30 -14.27 -9.80
N LYS A 129 18.55 -13.80 -8.56
CA LYS A 129 17.98 -14.39 -7.33
C LYS A 129 16.97 -13.49 -6.64
N ILE A 130 16.71 -12.29 -7.15
CA ILE A 130 15.83 -11.31 -6.53
C ILE A 130 14.52 -11.24 -7.31
N ALA A 131 13.41 -11.18 -6.56
CA ALA A 131 12.10 -10.81 -7.09
C ALA A 131 11.49 -9.70 -6.23
N MET A 132 10.69 -8.84 -6.83
CA MET A 132 9.91 -7.83 -6.14
C MET A 132 8.50 -7.74 -6.72
N PRO A 133 7.51 -7.31 -5.93
CA PRO A 133 6.17 -7.03 -6.45
C PRO A 133 6.22 -5.90 -7.49
N ASN A 134 5.34 -5.99 -8.48
CA ASN A 134 5.19 -4.93 -9.48
C ASN A 134 4.64 -3.65 -8.82
N PRO A 135 5.38 -2.53 -8.82
CA PRO A 135 4.94 -1.28 -8.21
C PRO A 135 3.72 -0.67 -8.91
N MET A 136 3.44 -1.03 -10.16
CA MET A 136 2.22 -0.61 -10.86
C MET A 136 0.96 -1.37 -10.39
N LEU A 137 1.12 -2.45 -9.64
CA LEU A 137 0.02 -3.29 -9.13
C LEU A 137 -0.06 -3.28 -7.60
N SER A 138 1.02 -2.95 -6.93
CA SER A 138 1.13 -2.94 -5.47
C SER A 138 1.51 -1.56 -4.95
N GLY A 139 0.58 -0.90 -4.27
CA GLY A 139 0.83 0.41 -3.65
C GLY A 139 1.94 0.37 -2.60
N THR A 140 2.10 -0.73 -1.86
CA THR A 140 3.22 -0.90 -0.92
C THR A 140 4.55 -0.96 -1.66
N ALA A 141 4.63 -1.67 -2.80
CA ALA A 141 5.83 -1.69 -3.63
C ALA A 141 6.11 -0.33 -4.27
N TYR A 142 5.06 0.39 -4.70
CA TYR A 142 5.19 1.75 -5.23
C TYR A 142 5.83 2.70 -4.21
N VAL A 143 5.31 2.73 -2.99
CA VAL A 143 5.86 3.55 -1.89
C VAL A 143 7.29 3.12 -1.54
N ALA A 144 7.58 1.81 -1.54
CA ALA A 144 8.92 1.30 -1.27
C ALA A 144 9.94 1.73 -2.36
N VAL A 145 9.53 1.75 -3.63
CA VAL A 145 10.37 2.27 -4.72
C VAL A 145 10.69 3.74 -4.48
N GLY A 146 9.70 4.58 -4.14
CA GLY A 146 9.91 5.98 -3.80
C GLY A 146 10.89 6.17 -2.63
N ALA A 147 10.68 5.45 -1.53
CA ALA A 147 11.53 5.53 -0.35
C ALA A 147 12.98 5.04 -0.60
N LEU A 148 13.14 3.99 -1.40
CA LEU A 148 14.47 3.48 -1.77
C LEU A 148 15.18 4.43 -2.75
N ALA A 149 14.45 5.05 -3.69
CA ALA A 149 14.99 6.05 -4.59
C ALA A 149 15.43 7.32 -3.84
N ASP A 150 14.64 7.76 -2.86
CA ASP A 150 15.02 8.89 -1.99
C ASP A 150 16.28 8.60 -1.20
N LYS A 151 16.40 7.40 -0.66
CA LYS A 151 17.52 7.00 0.19
C LYS A 151 18.81 6.67 -0.57
N PHE A 152 18.71 6.02 -1.73
CA PHE A 152 19.85 5.44 -2.45
C PHE A 152 20.04 5.99 -3.87
N GLY A 153 19.15 6.88 -4.33
CA GLY A 153 19.10 7.35 -5.71
C GLY A 153 18.55 6.31 -6.69
N TRP A 154 18.25 6.75 -7.90
CA TRP A 154 17.76 5.87 -8.97
C TRP A 154 18.80 4.86 -9.44
N GLU A 155 20.07 5.15 -9.28
CA GLU A 155 21.18 4.22 -9.57
C GLU A 155 21.08 2.90 -8.80
N TYR A 156 20.41 2.89 -7.65
CA TYR A 156 20.10 1.67 -6.92
C TYR A 156 19.30 0.69 -7.77
N PHE A 157 18.28 1.20 -8.45
CA PHE A 157 17.44 0.37 -9.32
C PHE A 157 18.15 -0.06 -10.61
N ASP A 158 19.07 0.77 -11.14
CA ASP A 158 19.93 0.36 -12.26
C ASP A 158 20.80 -0.84 -11.90
N LYS A 159 21.34 -0.86 -10.67
CA LYS A 159 22.10 -2.00 -10.14
C LYS A 159 21.22 -3.24 -9.94
N LEU A 160 20.02 -3.08 -9.40
CA LEU A 160 19.05 -4.17 -9.29
C LEU A 160 18.66 -4.73 -10.65
N LYS A 161 18.46 -3.86 -11.65
CA LYS A 161 18.19 -4.26 -13.03
C LYS A 161 19.36 -5.02 -13.64
N ALA A 162 20.60 -4.55 -13.42
CA ALA A 162 21.81 -5.27 -13.85
C ALA A 162 21.95 -6.65 -13.18
N ASN A 163 21.46 -6.78 -11.95
CA ASN A 163 21.33 -8.05 -11.23
C ASN A 163 20.15 -8.92 -11.73
N GLY A 164 19.39 -8.47 -12.74
CA GLY A 164 18.30 -9.24 -13.31
C GLY A 164 17.14 -9.47 -12.34
N ILE A 165 16.79 -8.42 -11.55
CA ILE A 165 15.63 -8.49 -10.66
C ILE A 165 14.37 -8.81 -11.47
N ARG A 166 13.56 -9.75 -10.97
CA ARG A 166 12.26 -10.09 -11.53
C ARG A 166 11.18 -9.25 -10.87
N VAL A 167 10.30 -8.70 -11.69
CA VAL A 167 9.14 -7.94 -11.23
C VAL A 167 7.91 -8.81 -11.45
N GLU A 168 7.26 -9.22 -10.36
CA GLU A 168 6.17 -10.20 -10.36
C GLU A 168 4.84 -9.52 -10.04
N SER A 169 3.77 -10.02 -10.64
CA SER A 169 2.39 -9.52 -10.43
C SER A 169 1.72 -10.17 -9.22
#